data_b9b2cdd0f4b9b1645dc45eeb5422da89
#
_entry.id   b9b2cdd0f4b9b1645dc45eeb5422da89
#
_cell.length_a   1.000
_cell.length_b   1.000
_cell.length_c   1.000
_cell.angle_alpha   90.00
_cell.angle_beta   90.00
_cell.angle_gamma   90.00
#
_symmetry.space_group_name_H-M   'P 1'
#
loop_
_entity.id
_entity.type
_entity.pdbx_description
1 polymer ?
#
loop_
_entity_poly.entity_id
_entity_poly.type
_entity_poly.pdbx_seq_one_letter_code
_entity_poly.pdbx_strand_id
1 'polypeptide(L)'
;VKRPNQFRWQIEGAAAQLIVANGNTLWIYDKDLNQATRQNVNTQVGDTPALLLSGDPSKIATNFTVTQPISAKNYYVLYPRNSNASFKSLGIAFNSGNPVMMVLNDNLGQTTTIRFSNVKRNTTIASTQFNFVPPKGVDVINQ
;
A
#
# COMPACT_ATOMS: atom_id res chain seq x y z
N VAL A 1 -4.67 -0.76 8.69
CA VAL A 1 -5.32 -1.57 7.65
C VAL A 1 -6.49 -2.34 8.26
N LYS A 2 -7.63 -2.27 7.62
CA LYS A 2 -8.79 -3.08 7.97
C LYS A 2 -9.33 -3.71 6.69
N ARG A 3 -9.25 -5.02 6.60
CA ARG A 3 -9.74 -5.75 5.41
C ARG A 3 -11.27 -5.85 5.43
N PRO A 4 -11.91 -5.86 4.25
CA PRO A 4 -11.31 -5.57 2.95
C PRO A 4 -11.31 -4.08 2.64
N ASN A 5 -10.33 -3.65 1.84
CA ASN A 5 -10.35 -2.35 1.16
C ASN A 5 -10.34 -1.11 2.06
N GLN A 6 -9.89 -1.23 3.30
CA GLN A 6 -9.69 -0.08 4.18
C GLN A 6 -8.22 0.03 4.56
N PHE A 7 -7.61 1.16 4.26
CA PHE A 7 -6.19 1.37 4.38
C PHE A 7 -5.91 2.82 4.77
N ARG A 8 -4.97 3.01 5.69
CA ARG A 8 -4.47 4.33 6.04
C ARG A 8 -2.95 4.26 6.15
N TRP A 9 -2.27 5.07 5.38
CA TRP A 9 -0.82 5.16 5.36
C TRP A 9 -0.42 6.62 5.53
N GLN A 10 0.32 6.91 6.57
CA GLN A 10 0.76 8.27 6.87
C GLN A 10 2.27 8.34 6.86
N ILE A 11 2.80 9.22 6.02
CA ILE A 11 4.22 9.53 5.93
C ILE A 11 4.42 10.89 6.59
N GLU A 12 5.36 10.94 7.52
CA GLU A 12 5.70 12.17 8.24
C GLU A 12 7.04 12.73 7.77
N GLY A 13 7.33 13.98 8.10
CA GLY A 13 8.59 14.63 7.76
C GLY A 13 8.49 15.57 6.56
N ALA A 14 9.59 15.71 5.82
CA ALA A 14 9.72 16.72 4.77
C ALA A 14 8.78 16.51 3.59
N ALA A 15 8.40 15.26 3.31
CA ALA A 15 7.46 14.92 2.24
C ALA A 15 6.17 14.30 2.85
N ALA A 16 5.54 15.06 3.74
CA ALA A 16 4.37 14.57 4.47
C ALA A 16 3.21 14.22 3.52
N GLN A 17 2.74 12.99 3.60
CA GLN A 17 1.70 12.47 2.74
C GLN A 17 0.77 11.55 3.52
N LEU A 18 -0.51 11.61 3.21
CA LEU A 18 -1.52 10.72 3.78
C LEU A 18 -2.23 10.00 2.65
N ILE A 19 -2.24 8.68 2.71
CA ILE A 19 -2.94 7.82 1.76
C ILE A 19 -4.04 7.10 2.51
N VAL A 20 -5.29 7.28 2.08
CA VAL A 20 -6.46 6.64 2.70
C VAL A 20 -7.27 5.95 1.62
N ALA A 21 -7.51 4.66 1.80
CA ALA A 21 -8.42 3.89 0.95
C ALA A 21 -9.62 3.46 1.77
N ASN A 22 -10.81 3.62 1.22
CA ASN A 22 -12.06 3.16 1.81
C ASN A 22 -12.98 2.67 0.69
N GLY A 23 -13.19 1.35 0.65
CA GLY A 23 -13.94 0.74 -0.44
C GLY A 23 -13.22 0.92 -1.78
N ASN A 24 -13.87 1.59 -2.72
CA ASN A 24 -13.32 1.80 -4.07
C ASN A 24 -12.61 3.15 -4.25
N THR A 25 -12.57 3.96 -3.21
CA THR A 25 -12.01 5.30 -3.28
C THR A 25 -10.65 5.36 -2.62
N LEU A 26 -9.68 5.92 -3.32
CA LEU A 26 -8.33 6.19 -2.82
C LEU A 26 -8.11 7.69 -2.79
N TRP A 27 -7.75 8.21 -1.61
CA TRP A 27 -7.31 9.59 -1.44
C TRP A 27 -5.81 9.63 -1.21
N ILE A 28 -5.13 10.51 -1.92
CA ILE A 28 -3.72 10.83 -1.70
C ILE A 28 -3.64 12.32 -1.38
N TYR A 29 -3.33 12.63 -0.13
CA TYR A 29 -3.22 14.00 0.33
C TYR A 29 -1.74 14.35 0.53
N ASP A 30 -1.26 15.31 -0.24
CA ASP A 30 0.09 15.85 -0.14
C ASP A 30 0.04 17.20 0.58
N LYS A 31 0.57 17.25 1.80
CA LYS A 31 0.51 18.45 2.62
C LYS A 31 1.38 19.58 2.06
N ASP A 32 2.52 19.24 1.49
CA ASP A 32 3.46 20.23 0.95
C ASP A 32 2.91 20.93 -0.28
N LEU A 33 2.18 20.19 -1.12
CA LEU A 33 1.54 20.74 -2.32
C LEU A 33 0.15 21.31 -2.05
N ASN A 34 -0.37 21.13 -0.84
CA ASN A 34 -1.74 21.50 -0.47
C ASN A 34 -2.78 20.95 -1.45
N GLN A 35 -2.61 19.68 -1.82
CA GLN A 35 -3.35 19.02 -2.88
C GLN A 35 -3.82 17.66 -2.43
N ALA A 36 -5.07 17.31 -2.75
CA ALA A 36 -5.63 15.99 -2.54
C ALA A 36 -6.09 15.41 -3.88
N THR A 37 -5.69 14.17 -4.15
CA THR A 37 -6.09 13.44 -5.35
C THR A 37 -7.05 12.33 -4.96
N ARG A 38 -8.14 12.21 -5.69
CA ARG A 38 -9.14 11.16 -5.53
C ARG A 38 -9.09 10.24 -6.73
N GLN A 39 -8.94 8.95 -6.48
CA GLN A 39 -8.78 7.93 -7.52
C GLN A 39 -9.61 6.69 -7.19
N ASN A 40 -9.77 5.81 -8.19
CA ASN A 40 -10.33 4.48 -7.97
C ASN A 40 -9.22 3.52 -7.53
N VAL A 41 -9.44 2.81 -6.43
CA VAL A 41 -8.47 1.86 -5.86
C VAL A 41 -8.05 0.78 -6.86
N ASN A 42 -8.99 0.28 -7.66
CA ASN A 42 -8.73 -0.85 -8.55
C ASN A 42 -7.67 -0.56 -9.63
N THR A 43 -7.44 0.72 -9.95
CA THR A 43 -6.47 1.12 -10.97
C THR A 43 -5.10 1.44 -10.40
N GLN A 44 -4.95 1.50 -9.07
CA GLN A 44 -3.77 2.06 -8.42
C GLN A 44 -2.94 1.07 -7.60
N VAL A 45 -3.30 -0.21 -7.60
CA VAL A 45 -2.55 -1.23 -6.84
C VAL A 45 -1.08 -1.28 -7.29
N GLY A 46 -0.82 -1.08 -8.59
CA GLY A 46 0.55 -1.08 -9.12
C GLY A 46 1.39 0.11 -8.66
N ASP A 47 0.75 1.24 -8.31
CA ASP A 47 1.45 2.46 -7.89
C ASP A 47 1.63 2.54 -6.38
N THR A 48 0.81 1.81 -5.63
CA THR A 48 0.86 1.80 -4.16
C THR A 48 0.86 0.35 -3.67
N PRO A 49 2.02 -0.33 -3.72
CA PRO A 49 2.09 -1.75 -3.35
C PRO A 49 1.59 -2.07 -1.95
N ALA A 50 1.66 -1.11 -1.02
CA ALA A 50 1.15 -1.31 0.33
C ALA A 50 -0.36 -1.60 0.37
N LEU A 51 -1.11 -1.22 -0.67
CA LEU A 51 -2.53 -1.57 -0.78
C LEU A 51 -2.76 -3.08 -0.86
N LEU A 52 -1.76 -3.86 -1.23
CA LEU A 52 -1.85 -5.32 -1.22
C LEU A 52 -2.18 -5.87 0.16
N LEU A 53 -1.78 -5.17 1.21
CA LEU A 53 -2.06 -5.59 2.59
C LEU A 53 -3.54 -5.46 2.94
N SER A 54 -4.26 -4.55 2.28
CA SER A 54 -5.67 -4.29 2.54
C SER A 54 -6.62 -4.92 1.53
N GLY A 55 -6.10 -5.35 0.38
CA GLY A 55 -6.90 -5.89 -0.72
C GLY A 55 -7.42 -7.30 -0.46
N ASP A 56 -8.20 -7.78 -1.42
CA ASP A 56 -8.71 -9.16 -1.42
C ASP A 56 -7.55 -10.13 -1.69
N PRO A 57 -7.26 -11.07 -0.79
CA PRO A 57 -6.17 -12.04 -1.00
C PRO A 57 -6.28 -12.84 -2.29
N SER A 58 -7.49 -13.11 -2.77
CA SER A 58 -7.68 -13.88 -4.01
C SER A 58 -7.14 -13.14 -5.24
N LYS A 59 -7.10 -11.81 -5.21
CA LYS A 59 -6.60 -11.00 -6.31
C LYS A 59 -5.08 -10.93 -6.37
N ILE A 60 -4.39 -11.29 -5.30
CA ILE A 60 -2.93 -11.33 -5.29
C ILE A 60 -2.44 -12.38 -6.29
N ALA A 61 -2.97 -13.60 -6.22
CA ALA A 61 -2.58 -14.66 -7.14
C ALA A 61 -2.98 -14.35 -8.59
N THR A 62 -4.06 -13.59 -8.80
CA THR A 62 -4.51 -13.18 -10.13
C THR A 62 -3.58 -12.16 -10.77
N ASN A 63 -3.06 -11.21 -9.96
CA ASN A 63 -2.29 -10.08 -10.47
C ASN A 63 -0.78 -10.24 -10.34
N PHE A 64 -0.32 -11.22 -9.57
CA PHE A 64 1.10 -11.41 -9.29
C PHE A 64 1.49 -12.88 -9.38
N THR A 65 2.73 -13.11 -9.79
CA THR A 65 3.39 -14.40 -9.59
C THR A 65 4.10 -14.35 -8.24
N VAL A 66 3.76 -15.27 -7.34
CA VAL A 66 4.31 -15.33 -5.99
C VAL A 66 5.36 -16.42 -5.94
N THR A 67 6.56 -16.08 -5.48
CA THR A 67 7.66 -17.03 -5.30
C THR A 67 8.13 -17.02 -3.85
N GLN A 68 8.69 -18.13 -3.41
CA GLN A 68 9.38 -18.26 -2.12
C GLN A 68 10.80 -18.75 -2.40
N PRO A 69 11.78 -17.82 -2.55
CA PRO A 69 13.13 -18.17 -2.99
C PRO A 69 13.85 -19.15 -2.06
N ILE A 70 13.54 -19.07 -0.75
CA ILE A 70 14.11 -19.97 0.27
C ILE A 70 12.95 -20.59 1.05
N SER A 71 12.71 -21.88 0.83
CA SER A 71 11.55 -22.55 1.39
C SER A 71 11.51 -22.60 2.93
N ALA A 72 12.68 -22.51 3.59
CA ALA A 72 12.76 -22.50 5.04
C ALA A 72 12.53 -21.13 5.67
N LYS A 73 12.37 -20.07 4.87
CA LYS A 73 12.19 -18.71 5.36
C LYS A 73 10.84 -18.16 4.94
N ASN A 74 10.21 -17.39 5.84
CA ASN A 74 8.95 -16.71 5.56
C ASN A 74 9.19 -15.41 4.77
N TYR A 75 9.77 -15.55 3.61
CA TYR A 75 10.07 -14.46 2.69
C TYR A 75 9.52 -14.81 1.31
N TYR A 76 8.74 -13.89 0.75
CA TYR A 76 8.06 -14.09 -0.52
C TYR A 76 8.37 -12.93 -1.45
N VAL A 77 8.49 -13.22 -2.74
CA VAL A 77 8.68 -12.20 -3.76
C VAL A 77 7.52 -12.27 -4.75
N LEU A 78 6.88 -11.13 -4.96
CA LEU A 78 5.75 -10.96 -5.87
C LEU A 78 6.22 -10.23 -7.12
N TYR A 79 5.93 -10.82 -8.28
CA TYR A 79 6.22 -10.24 -9.58
C TYR A 79 4.90 -9.88 -10.25
N PRO A 80 4.69 -8.60 -10.64
CA PRO A 80 3.47 -8.21 -11.35
C PRO A 80 3.34 -8.99 -12.66
N ARG A 81 2.13 -9.47 -12.95
CA ARG A 81 1.82 -10.11 -14.23
C ARG A 81 1.60 -9.08 -15.34
N ASN A 82 1.25 -7.84 -14.97
CA ASN A 82 1.03 -6.75 -15.90
C ASN A 82 2.36 -6.07 -16.22
N SER A 83 2.73 -6.02 -17.49
CA SER A 83 3.96 -5.37 -17.94
C SER A 83 3.96 -3.85 -17.73
N ASN A 84 2.80 -3.24 -17.53
CA ASN A 84 2.67 -1.81 -17.28
C ASN A 84 2.73 -1.44 -15.80
N ALA A 85 3.00 -2.39 -14.91
CA ALA A 85 3.14 -2.09 -13.50
C ALA A 85 4.33 -1.15 -13.25
N SER A 86 4.19 -0.30 -12.24
CA SER A 86 5.19 0.71 -11.90
C SER A 86 6.42 0.15 -11.16
N PHE A 87 6.43 -1.14 -10.83
CA PHE A 87 7.53 -1.77 -10.11
C PHE A 87 7.83 -3.16 -10.70
N LYS A 88 9.07 -3.65 -10.46
CA LYS A 88 9.52 -4.96 -10.93
C LYS A 88 9.15 -6.08 -9.99
N SER A 89 9.33 -5.87 -8.70
CA SER A 89 9.09 -6.90 -7.70
C SER A 89 8.84 -6.29 -6.33
N LEU A 90 8.14 -7.05 -5.49
CA LEU A 90 7.86 -6.69 -4.12
C LEU A 90 8.20 -7.88 -3.23
N GLY A 91 9.21 -7.71 -2.36
CA GLY A 91 9.55 -8.71 -1.36
C GLY A 91 8.81 -8.43 -0.06
N ILE A 92 8.30 -9.48 0.60
CA ILE A 92 7.65 -9.37 1.89
C ILE A 92 8.21 -10.45 2.82
N ALA A 93 8.67 -10.03 3.99
CA ALA A 93 9.12 -10.94 5.04
C ALA A 93 8.15 -10.95 6.20
N PHE A 94 7.93 -12.12 6.78
CA PHE A 94 7.04 -12.31 7.92
C PHE A 94 7.82 -12.93 9.10
N ASN A 95 7.36 -12.60 10.30
CA ASN A 95 7.82 -13.25 11.54
C ASN A 95 6.59 -13.57 12.37
N SER A 96 6.38 -14.85 12.67
CA SER A 96 5.22 -15.33 13.44
C SER A 96 3.89 -14.84 12.86
N GLY A 97 3.80 -14.78 11.53
CA GLY A 97 2.62 -14.33 10.82
C GLY A 97 2.45 -12.82 10.69
N ASN A 98 3.36 -12.03 11.28
CA ASN A 98 3.34 -10.57 11.16
C ASN A 98 4.27 -10.12 10.04
N PRO A 99 3.86 -9.18 9.17
CA PRO A 99 4.79 -8.59 8.22
C PRO A 99 5.84 -7.77 8.99
N VAL A 100 7.11 -7.97 8.67
CA VAL A 100 8.21 -7.26 9.31
C VAL A 100 9.00 -6.39 8.35
N MET A 101 8.94 -6.69 7.07
CA MET A 101 9.69 -5.93 6.07
C MET A 101 9.05 -6.06 4.69
N MET A 102 9.05 -4.97 3.93
CA MET A 102 8.73 -4.96 2.51
C MET A 102 9.92 -4.37 1.75
N VAL A 103 10.26 -4.94 0.60
CA VAL A 103 11.31 -4.45 -0.27
C VAL A 103 10.71 -4.23 -1.66
N LEU A 104 10.66 -2.98 -2.09
CA LEU A 104 10.12 -2.60 -3.39
C LEU A 104 11.26 -2.32 -4.35
N ASN A 105 11.31 -3.06 -5.46
CA ASN A 105 12.22 -2.79 -6.58
C ASN A 105 11.43 -2.16 -7.71
N ASP A 106 11.72 -0.92 -8.03
CA ASP A 106 11.03 -0.21 -9.10
C ASP A 106 11.66 -0.46 -10.48
N ASN A 107 11.03 0.10 -11.51
CA ASN A 107 11.50 -0.09 -12.89
C ASN A 107 12.74 0.74 -13.23
N LEU A 108 13.14 1.65 -12.34
CA LEU A 108 14.30 2.52 -12.53
C LEU A 108 15.56 2.00 -11.82
N GLY A 109 15.47 0.81 -11.22
CA GLY A 109 16.58 0.22 -10.49
C GLY A 109 16.73 0.68 -9.05
N GLN A 110 15.75 1.40 -8.52
CA GLN A 110 15.73 1.85 -7.13
C GLN A 110 15.12 0.79 -6.23
N THR A 111 15.64 0.67 -5.02
CA THR A 111 15.13 -0.24 -3.99
C THR A 111 14.69 0.54 -2.79
N THR A 112 13.43 0.35 -2.39
CA THR A 112 12.87 0.94 -1.18
C THR A 112 12.61 -0.17 -0.17
N THR A 113 13.17 -0.04 1.03
CA THR A 113 12.96 -1.00 2.11
C THR A 113 12.10 -0.36 3.19
N ILE A 114 11.01 -1.03 3.54
CA ILE A 114 10.09 -0.60 4.59
C ILE A 114 10.16 -1.63 5.71
N ARG A 115 10.49 -1.19 6.92
CA ARG A 115 10.50 -2.04 8.10
C ARG A 115 9.30 -1.71 8.98
N PHE A 116 8.58 -2.75 9.39
CA PHE A 116 7.42 -2.60 10.26
C PHE A 116 7.81 -2.83 11.71
N SER A 117 7.31 -2.00 12.59
CA SER A 117 7.48 -2.13 14.04
C SER A 117 6.13 -1.93 14.73
N ASN A 118 6.01 -2.43 15.95
CA ASN A 118 4.80 -2.31 16.74
C ASN A 118 3.55 -2.82 16.00
N VAL A 119 3.71 -3.93 15.27
CA VAL A 119 2.63 -4.52 14.48
C VAL A 119 1.60 -5.15 15.42
N LYS A 120 0.33 -4.77 15.26
CA LYS A 120 -0.80 -5.33 15.99
C LYS A 120 -1.80 -5.87 14.98
N ARG A 121 -2.23 -7.11 15.16
CA ARG A 121 -3.21 -7.76 14.30
C ARG A 121 -4.52 -7.98 15.05
N ASN A 122 -5.62 -7.95 14.29
CA ASN A 122 -6.95 -8.23 14.83
C ASN A 122 -7.39 -7.28 15.94
N THR A 123 -6.84 -6.07 15.95
CA THR A 123 -7.28 -5.00 16.86
C THR A 123 -8.42 -4.21 16.22
N THR A 124 -9.28 -3.65 17.07
CA THR A 124 -10.36 -2.79 16.59
C THR A 124 -9.81 -1.44 16.12
N ILE A 125 -10.15 -1.06 14.89
CA ILE A 125 -9.80 0.25 14.33
C ILE A 125 -11.10 0.98 14.02
N ALA A 126 -11.24 2.21 14.54
CA ALA A 126 -12.43 3.02 14.29
C ALA A 126 -12.57 3.34 12.80
N SER A 127 -13.80 3.29 12.30
CA SER A 127 -14.09 3.57 10.89
C SER A 127 -13.70 4.98 10.47
N THR A 128 -13.66 5.92 11.41
CA THR A 128 -13.23 7.31 11.17
C THR A 128 -11.77 7.40 10.70
N GLN A 129 -10.93 6.41 10.99
CA GLN A 129 -9.54 6.38 10.52
C GLN A 129 -9.44 6.20 9.00
N PHE A 130 -10.49 5.70 8.37
CA PHE A 130 -10.53 5.45 6.93
C PHE A 130 -11.41 6.44 6.18
N ASN A 131 -11.88 7.49 6.85
CA ASN A 131 -12.60 8.60 6.24
C ASN A 131 -11.66 9.77 6.07
N PHE A 132 -11.53 10.23 4.83
CA PHE A 132 -10.74 11.40 4.51
C PHE A 132 -11.66 12.51 3.97
N VAL A 133 -11.59 13.67 4.60
CA VAL A 133 -12.25 14.89 4.12
C VAL A 133 -11.15 15.90 3.83
N PRO A 134 -11.03 16.39 2.58
CA PRO A 134 -10.00 17.38 2.27
C PRO A 134 -10.14 18.61 3.17
N PRO A 135 -9.04 19.09 3.78
CA PRO A 135 -9.08 20.31 4.56
C PRO A 135 -9.51 21.51 3.71
N LYS A 136 -10.06 22.52 4.37
CA LYS A 136 -10.45 23.75 3.70
C LYS A 136 -9.25 24.39 3.00
N GLY A 137 -9.43 24.78 1.74
CA GLY A 137 -8.38 25.42 0.95
C GLY A 137 -7.44 24.46 0.22
N VAL A 138 -7.67 23.15 0.33
CA VAL A 138 -6.91 22.13 -0.40
C VAL A 138 -7.50 21.97 -1.79
N ASP A 139 -6.64 21.94 -2.81
CA ASP A 139 -7.05 21.64 -4.18
C ASP A 139 -7.36 20.16 -4.30
N VAL A 140 -8.53 19.83 -4.86
CA VAL A 140 -8.96 18.44 -5.07
C VAL A 140 -8.92 18.12 -6.55
N ILE A 141 -8.17 17.06 -6.90
CA ILE A 141 -8.06 16.56 -8.26
C ILE A 141 -8.75 15.20 -8.32
N ASN A 142 -9.68 15.05 -9.25
CA ASN A 142 -10.36 13.79 -9.54
C ASN A 142 -9.72 13.09 -10.73
N GLN A 143 -9.32 11.86 -10.54
CA GLN A 143 -8.72 11.05 -11.60
C GLN A 143 -9.52 9.78 -11.86
#